data_2f016b4ad0ccb9a4d135e864a3a30aa2
#
_entry.id   2f016b4ad0ccb9a4d135e864a3a30aa2
#
_cell.length_a   1.000
_cell.length_b   1.000
_cell.length_c   1.000
_cell.angle_alpha   90.00
_cell.angle_beta   90.00
_cell.angle_gamma   90.00
#
_symmetry.space_group_name_H-M   'P 1'
#
loop_
_entity.id
_entity.type
_entity.pdbx_description
1 polymer ?
#
loop_
_entity_poly.entity_id
_entity_poly.type
_entity_poly.pdbx_seq_one_letter_code
_entity_poly.pdbx_strand_id
1 'polypeptide(L)'
;RLPGFTPQFPHICSYALLPDDPAQGCIWHWHKSLELFRVEQGALLYHTPGGQRLFRAGSGGLINSNVLHRTKSLAPGTSMKIHLFEPALLAGIPGGTVEQRYVAPLIGQAGPELLAFSPEDPAQAPILALLEESFALDETAFGYELRLQALLTQLWLLILEQYRPLSPA
;
A
#
# COMPACT_ATOMS: atom_id res chain seq x y z
N ARG A 1 -4.61 13.10 -12.70
CA ARG A 1 -3.21 12.97 -12.29
C ARG A 1 -3.09 13.47 -10.86
N LEU A 2 -2.54 12.64 -9.96
CA LEU A 2 -2.36 13.01 -8.56
C LEU A 2 -1.30 14.13 -8.45
N PRO A 3 -1.53 15.17 -7.64
CA PRO A 3 -0.52 16.21 -7.41
C PRO A 3 0.77 15.62 -6.83
N GLY A 4 1.93 16.07 -7.31
CA GLY A 4 3.24 15.57 -6.88
C GLY A 4 3.72 14.30 -7.58
N PHE A 5 2.85 13.61 -8.31
CA PHE A 5 3.19 12.40 -9.05
C PHE A 5 3.92 12.74 -10.35
N THR A 6 5.14 12.27 -10.54
CA THR A 6 5.91 12.49 -11.75
C THR A 6 6.18 11.17 -12.49
N PRO A 7 6.26 11.18 -13.84
CA PRO A 7 6.63 9.98 -14.59
C PRO A 7 8.04 9.46 -14.29
N GLN A 8 8.94 10.34 -13.87
CA GLN A 8 10.32 10.02 -13.54
C GLN A 8 10.46 9.26 -12.22
N PHE A 9 9.58 9.58 -11.27
CA PHE A 9 9.47 8.88 -10.00
C PHE A 9 7.99 8.81 -9.60
N PRO A 10 7.26 7.78 -10.04
CA PRO A 10 5.81 7.69 -9.90
C PRO A 10 5.41 7.24 -8.49
N HIS A 11 5.62 8.11 -7.51
CA HIS A 11 5.36 7.90 -6.10
C HIS A 11 4.85 9.18 -5.43
N ILE A 12 3.95 9.02 -4.47
CA ILE A 12 3.53 10.06 -3.53
C ILE A 12 3.47 9.44 -2.14
N CYS A 13 4.04 10.16 -1.16
CA CYS A 13 3.78 9.91 0.26
C CYS A 13 2.74 10.91 0.76
N SER A 14 1.70 10.42 1.41
CA SER A 14 0.59 11.23 1.90
C SER A 14 0.26 10.90 3.34
N TYR A 15 -0.12 11.92 4.09
CA TYR A 15 -0.77 11.79 5.41
C TYR A 15 -2.24 12.14 5.23
N ALA A 16 -3.13 11.24 5.61
CA ALA A 16 -4.56 11.43 5.54
C ALA A 16 -5.18 11.46 6.94
N LEU A 17 -5.88 12.54 7.24
CA LEU A 17 -6.80 12.64 8.37
C LEU A 17 -8.21 12.37 7.83
N LEU A 18 -8.84 11.29 8.30
CA LEU A 18 -10.17 10.91 7.84
C LEU A 18 -11.24 11.78 8.51
N PRO A 19 -12.33 12.13 7.79
CA PRO A 19 -13.45 12.85 8.40
C PRO A 19 -14.03 12.06 9.57
N ASP A 20 -14.35 12.77 10.66
CA ASP A 20 -15.01 12.16 11.84
C ASP A 20 -16.44 11.74 11.52
N ASP A 21 -17.10 12.44 10.59
CA ASP A 21 -18.44 12.09 10.12
C ASP A 21 -18.35 10.96 9.08
N PRO A 22 -18.88 9.78 9.40
CA PRO A 22 -18.87 8.64 8.47
C PRO A 22 -19.62 8.92 7.14
N ALA A 23 -20.52 9.89 7.12
CA ALA A 23 -21.24 10.28 5.89
C ALA A 23 -20.37 11.06 4.93
N GLN A 24 -19.28 11.67 5.42
CA GLN A 24 -18.29 12.41 4.63
C GLN A 24 -17.09 11.54 4.21
N GLY A 25 -17.18 10.22 4.35
CA GLY A 25 -16.13 9.28 3.97
C GLY A 25 -15.71 9.43 2.51
N CYS A 26 -14.54 8.87 2.21
CA CYS A 26 -14.00 8.86 0.85
C CYS A 26 -15.01 8.23 -0.12
N ILE A 27 -15.18 8.86 -1.28
CA ILE A 27 -16.01 8.31 -2.36
C ILE A 27 -15.37 7.05 -2.94
N TRP A 28 -16.16 6.19 -3.54
CA TRP A 28 -15.67 5.07 -4.31
C TRP A 28 -14.79 5.57 -5.46
N HIS A 29 -13.56 5.07 -5.52
CA HIS A 29 -12.59 5.42 -6.55
C HIS A 29 -11.65 4.26 -6.84
N TRP A 30 -10.91 4.38 -7.91
CA TRP A 30 -9.86 3.44 -8.31
C TRP A 30 -8.72 4.19 -8.99
N HIS A 31 -7.55 3.62 -8.95
CA HIS A 31 -6.36 4.14 -9.63
C HIS A 31 -5.39 3.01 -9.98
N LYS A 32 -4.50 3.28 -10.93
CA LYS A 32 -3.47 2.32 -11.35
C LYS A 32 -2.41 2.10 -10.29
N SER A 33 -2.15 3.10 -9.45
CA SER A 33 -1.15 3.02 -8.39
C SER A 33 -1.53 1.95 -7.38
N LEU A 34 -0.51 1.28 -6.82
CA LEU A 34 -0.62 0.53 -5.58
C LEU A 34 -0.79 1.52 -4.43
N GLU A 35 -1.58 1.17 -3.43
CA GLU A 35 -1.75 1.94 -2.21
C GLU A 35 -1.27 1.12 -1.02
N LEU A 36 -0.09 1.45 -0.52
CA LEU A 36 0.51 0.82 0.65
C LEU A 36 0.37 1.76 1.83
N PHE A 37 -0.34 1.35 2.89
CA PHE A 37 -0.74 2.24 3.97
C PHE A 37 -0.45 1.68 5.35
N ARG A 38 -0.36 2.57 6.34
CA ARG A 38 -0.32 2.29 7.77
C ARG A 38 -1.30 3.19 8.50
N VAL A 39 -2.09 2.62 9.40
CA VAL A 39 -2.99 3.37 10.28
C VAL A 39 -2.19 3.89 11.47
N GLU A 40 -2.17 5.21 11.65
CA GLU A 40 -1.40 5.87 12.72
C GLU A 40 -2.24 6.01 13.98
N GLN A 41 -3.50 6.43 13.84
CA GLN A 41 -4.44 6.62 14.95
C GLN A 41 -5.83 6.15 14.58
N GLY A 42 -6.60 5.74 15.58
CA GLY A 42 -8.00 5.37 15.44
C GLY A 42 -8.24 4.03 14.76
N ALA A 43 -9.30 3.96 13.98
CA ALA A 43 -9.69 2.77 13.23
C ALA A 43 -10.50 3.15 12.00
N LEU A 44 -10.36 2.38 10.94
CA LEU A 44 -11.09 2.57 9.70
C LEU A 44 -11.51 1.25 9.05
N LEU A 45 -12.49 1.33 8.18
CA LEU A 45 -12.86 0.28 7.25
C LEU A 45 -12.36 0.63 5.84
N TYR A 46 -11.70 -0.33 5.19
CA TYR A 46 -11.58 -0.36 3.74
C TYR A 46 -12.70 -1.21 3.15
N HIS A 47 -13.37 -0.66 2.15
CA HIS A 47 -14.37 -1.35 1.36
C HIS A 47 -13.83 -1.60 -0.04
N THR A 48 -13.99 -2.82 -0.51
CA THR A 48 -13.72 -3.25 -1.90
C THR A 48 -14.94 -4.03 -2.40
N PRO A 49 -15.04 -4.35 -3.70
CA PRO A 49 -16.11 -5.21 -4.20
C PRO A 49 -16.20 -6.56 -3.48
N GLY A 50 -15.07 -7.11 -3.05
CA GLY A 50 -15.00 -8.38 -2.32
C GLY A 50 -15.44 -8.30 -0.86
N GLY A 51 -15.67 -7.10 -0.31
CA GLY A 51 -16.11 -6.93 1.06
C GLY A 51 -15.48 -5.74 1.78
N GLN A 52 -15.42 -5.84 3.10
CA GLN A 52 -14.83 -4.80 3.94
C GLN A 52 -13.84 -5.40 4.93
N ARG A 53 -12.85 -4.60 5.31
CA ARG A 53 -11.85 -4.97 6.31
C ARG A 53 -11.58 -3.86 7.29
N LEU A 54 -11.50 -4.23 8.56
CA LEU A 54 -11.18 -3.34 9.67
C LEU A 54 -9.66 -3.22 9.82
N PHE A 55 -9.20 -1.97 9.98
CA PHE A 55 -7.82 -1.64 10.31
C PHE A 55 -7.79 -0.74 11.54
N ARG A 56 -6.98 -1.11 12.53
CA ARG A 56 -6.73 -0.34 13.74
C ARG A 56 -5.34 0.28 13.71
N ALA A 57 -5.12 1.26 14.57
CA ALA A 57 -3.79 1.87 14.75
C ALA A 57 -2.70 0.80 14.90
N GLY A 58 -1.57 0.98 14.20
CA GLY A 58 -0.47 0.03 14.14
C GLY A 58 -0.57 -1.02 13.03
N SER A 59 -1.77 -1.24 12.46
CA SER A 59 -1.94 -2.11 11.30
C SER A 59 -1.66 -1.38 9.99
N GLY A 60 -1.45 -2.14 8.95
CA GLY A 60 -1.26 -1.64 7.59
C GLY A 60 -1.88 -2.56 6.55
N GLY A 61 -1.76 -2.18 5.30
CA GLY A 61 -2.28 -2.97 4.20
C GLY A 61 -1.83 -2.49 2.83
N LEU A 62 -2.23 -3.24 1.84
CA LEU A 62 -1.99 -2.96 0.43
C LEU A 62 -3.32 -3.06 -0.33
N ILE A 63 -3.72 -1.97 -0.98
CA ILE A 63 -4.76 -1.99 -2.01
C ILE A 63 -4.08 -2.19 -3.36
N ASN A 64 -4.55 -3.18 -4.09
CA ASN A 64 -3.96 -3.54 -5.37
C ASN A 64 -4.30 -2.54 -6.49
N SER A 65 -3.55 -2.60 -7.56
CA SER A 65 -3.74 -1.77 -8.75
C SER A 65 -5.14 -1.97 -9.36
N ASN A 66 -5.79 -0.87 -9.74
CA ASN A 66 -7.11 -0.84 -10.37
C ASN A 66 -8.26 -1.44 -9.54
N VAL A 67 -8.09 -1.57 -8.23
CA VAL A 67 -9.14 -2.03 -7.34
C VAL A 67 -10.04 -0.87 -6.93
N LEU A 68 -11.34 -1.02 -7.12
CA LEU A 68 -12.34 -0.08 -6.64
C LEU A 68 -12.39 -0.13 -5.12
N HIS A 69 -12.23 1.00 -4.45
CA HIS A 69 -12.20 1.04 -2.99
C HIS A 69 -12.67 2.38 -2.41
N ARG A 70 -12.96 2.36 -1.14
CA ARG A 70 -13.20 3.56 -0.31
C ARG A 70 -12.82 3.27 1.14
N THR A 71 -12.58 4.35 1.91
CA THR A 71 -12.35 4.29 3.36
C THR A 71 -13.49 4.92 4.12
N LYS A 72 -13.72 4.44 5.34
CA LYS A 72 -14.67 4.99 6.30
C LYS A 72 -14.03 5.02 7.68
N SER A 73 -13.99 6.18 8.32
CA SER A 73 -13.55 6.32 9.71
C SER A 73 -14.52 5.62 10.67
N LEU A 74 -13.99 5.00 11.71
CA LEU A 74 -14.77 4.39 12.80
C LEU A 74 -14.53 5.08 14.13
N ALA A 75 -13.58 5.99 14.22
CA ALA A 75 -13.27 6.72 15.44
C ALA A 75 -12.81 8.14 15.10
N PRO A 76 -13.10 9.12 15.96
CA PRO A 76 -12.58 10.48 15.79
C PRO A 76 -11.05 10.50 15.73
N GLY A 77 -10.49 11.40 14.91
CA GLY A 77 -9.06 11.54 14.76
C GLY A 77 -8.36 10.39 14.04
N THR A 78 -9.09 9.53 13.33
CA THR A 78 -8.50 8.46 12.54
C THR A 78 -7.57 9.02 11.46
N SER A 79 -6.34 8.54 11.44
CA SER A 79 -5.32 8.99 10.49
C SER A 79 -4.48 7.84 9.96
N MET A 80 -3.95 8.03 8.76
CA MET A 80 -3.11 7.05 8.08
C MET A 80 -2.02 7.72 7.25
N LYS A 81 -0.92 7.03 7.08
CA LYS A 81 0.12 7.34 6.10
C LYS A 81 0.00 6.40 4.91
N ILE A 82 0.25 6.93 3.72
CA ILE A 82 0.01 6.21 2.47
C ILE A 82 1.18 6.44 1.52
N HIS A 83 1.71 5.36 0.94
CA HIS A 83 2.48 5.39 -0.27
C HIS A 83 1.57 5.05 -1.45
N LEU A 84 1.45 5.98 -2.41
CA LEU A 84 0.86 5.72 -3.71
C LEU A 84 1.98 5.63 -4.73
N PHE A 85 2.12 4.50 -5.42
CA PHE A 85 3.17 4.32 -6.42
C PHE A 85 2.75 3.40 -7.54
N GLU A 86 3.27 3.65 -8.75
CA GLU A 86 3.03 2.73 -9.85
C GLU A 86 3.85 1.46 -9.73
N PRO A 87 3.30 0.31 -10.13
CA PRO A 87 4.04 -0.96 -10.17
C PRO A 87 5.37 -0.89 -10.92
N ALA A 88 5.48 -0.02 -11.89
CA ALA A 88 6.71 0.23 -12.64
C ALA A 88 7.91 0.63 -11.76
N LEU A 89 7.65 1.25 -10.61
CA LEU A 89 8.71 1.60 -9.64
C LEU A 89 9.43 0.36 -9.10
N LEU A 90 8.72 -0.77 -8.99
CA LEU A 90 9.28 -2.07 -8.55
C LEU A 90 9.73 -2.92 -9.73
N ALA A 91 9.03 -2.83 -10.85
CA ALA A 91 9.18 -3.74 -11.99
C ALA A 91 10.50 -3.53 -12.73
N GLY A 92 11.04 -2.31 -12.73
CA GLY A 92 12.27 -1.98 -13.44
C GLY A 92 12.10 -2.01 -14.96
N ILE A 93 12.83 -2.87 -15.64
CA ILE A 93 12.83 -2.97 -17.12
C ILE A 93 11.49 -3.59 -17.58
N PRO A 94 10.74 -2.90 -18.46
CA PRO A 94 9.51 -3.46 -19.04
C PRO A 94 9.75 -4.80 -19.74
N GLY A 95 8.91 -5.79 -19.44
CA GLY A 95 9.07 -7.16 -19.94
C GLY A 95 10.21 -7.95 -19.30
N GLY A 96 10.90 -7.36 -18.32
CA GLY A 96 12.02 -8.00 -17.64
C GLY A 96 11.61 -9.06 -16.61
N THR A 97 12.59 -9.78 -16.10
CA THR A 97 12.38 -10.88 -15.14
C THR A 97 11.67 -10.43 -13.87
N VAL A 98 12.02 -9.25 -13.34
CA VAL A 98 11.40 -8.73 -12.09
C VAL A 98 9.91 -8.48 -12.31
N GLU A 99 9.56 -7.82 -13.39
CA GLU A 99 8.16 -7.56 -13.74
C GLU A 99 7.38 -8.88 -13.89
N GLN A 100 7.87 -9.77 -14.75
CA GLN A 100 7.13 -10.99 -15.11
C GLN A 100 7.01 -11.98 -13.96
N ARG A 101 8.03 -12.13 -13.13
CA ARG A 101 8.05 -13.15 -12.07
C ARG A 101 7.55 -12.67 -10.72
N TYR A 102 7.72 -11.39 -10.41
CA TYR A 102 7.53 -10.89 -9.05
C TYR A 102 6.52 -9.75 -8.92
N VAL A 103 6.19 -9.06 -9.99
CA VAL A 103 5.22 -7.94 -9.95
C VAL A 103 3.91 -8.31 -10.62
N ALA A 104 3.94 -8.65 -11.90
CA ALA A 104 2.74 -8.94 -12.67
C ALA A 104 1.81 -10.00 -12.05
N PRO A 105 2.31 -11.12 -11.48
CA PRO A 105 1.43 -12.13 -10.89
C PRO A 105 0.59 -11.63 -9.73
N LEU A 106 1.11 -10.69 -8.91
CA LEU A 106 0.36 -10.16 -7.76
C LEU A 106 -0.63 -9.06 -8.16
N ILE A 107 -0.27 -8.21 -9.14
CA ILE A 107 -1.10 -7.08 -9.56
C ILE A 107 -2.15 -7.41 -10.62
N GLY A 108 -2.11 -8.61 -11.19
CA GLY A 108 -3.07 -9.04 -12.20
C GLY A 108 -4.46 -9.32 -11.61
N GLN A 109 -5.42 -9.61 -12.50
CA GLN A 109 -6.83 -9.89 -12.12
C GLN A 109 -6.98 -11.07 -11.15
N ALA A 110 -6.04 -12.00 -11.14
CA ALA A 110 -6.00 -13.11 -10.19
C ALA A 110 -5.37 -12.73 -8.84
N GLY A 111 -4.84 -11.52 -8.71
CA GLY A 111 -4.28 -11.01 -7.47
C GLY A 111 -5.35 -10.63 -6.44
N PRO A 112 -4.97 -10.52 -5.16
CA PRO A 112 -5.89 -10.09 -4.11
C PRO A 112 -6.27 -8.61 -4.30
N GLU A 113 -7.50 -8.24 -3.94
CA GLU A 113 -7.93 -6.84 -3.93
C GLU A 113 -7.22 -6.04 -2.83
N LEU A 114 -7.11 -6.66 -1.65
CA LEU A 114 -6.60 -6.06 -0.44
C LEU A 114 -5.81 -7.09 0.36
N LEU A 115 -4.61 -6.71 0.79
CA LEU A 115 -3.82 -7.44 1.78
C LEU A 115 -3.79 -6.66 3.09
N ALA A 116 -3.87 -7.36 4.22
CA ALA A 116 -3.81 -6.78 5.54
C ALA A 116 -2.59 -7.27 6.32
N PHE A 117 -1.96 -6.35 7.04
CA PHE A 117 -0.82 -6.62 7.91
C PHE A 117 -1.21 -6.25 9.34
N SER A 118 -1.24 -7.25 10.22
CA SER A 118 -1.64 -7.10 11.63
C SER A 118 -0.43 -7.09 12.54
N PRO A 119 -0.36 -6.18 13.54
CA PRO A 119 0.68 -6.24 14.58
C PRO A 119 0.53 -7.46 15.51
N GLU A 120 -0.63 -8.12 15.49
CA GLU A 120 -0.89 -9.33 16.27
C GLU A 120 -0.31 -10.59 15.62
N ASP A 121 0.06 -10.52 14.35
CA ASP A 121 0.70 -11.62 13.62
C ASP A 121 2.22 -11.41 13.60
N PRO A 122 3.01 -12.23 14.34
CA PRO A 122 4.47 -12.08 14.37
C PRO A 122 5.13 -12.23 13.00
N ALA A 123 4.53 -12.98 12.08
CA ALA A 123 5.05 -13.16 10.71
C ALA A 123 4.97 -11.86 9.90
N GLN A 124 4.07 -10.94 10.26
CA GLN A 124 3.88 -9.67 9.59
C GLN A 124 4.66 -8.50 10.23
N ALA A 125 5.26 -8.71 11.39
CA ALA A 125 6.04 -7.69 12.07
C ALA A 125 7.17 -7.08 11.21
N PRO A 126 7.93 -7.85 10.42
CA PRO A 126 8.95 -7.29 9.54
C PRO A 126 8.36 -6.37 8.45
N ILE A 127 7.17 -6.67 7.93
CA ILE A 127 6.46 -5.82 6.94
C ILE A 127 6.11 -4.49 7.59
N LEU A 128 5.50 -4.52 8.78
CA LEU A 128 5.10 -3.30 9.49
C LEU A 128 6.30 -2.44 9.89
N ALA A 129 7.42 -3.07 10.30
CA ALA A 129 8.65 -2.36 10.64
C ALA A 129 9.26 -1.63 9.43
N LEU A 130 9.37 -2.29 8.27
CA LEU A 130 9.85 -1.66 7.04
C LEU A 130 8.91 -0.56 6.54
N LEU A 131 7.61 -0.77 6.69
CA LEU A 131 6.61 0.23 6.33
C LEU A 131 6.77 1.50 7.19
N GLU A 132 6.96 1.35 8.49
CA GLU A 132 7.24 2.46 9.40
C GLU A 132 8.54 3.18 9.02
N GLU A 133 9.61 2.43 8.76
CA GLU A 133 10.89 2.97 8.31
C GLU A 133 10.75 3.77 7.00
N SER A 134 9.97 3.26 6.05
CA SER A 134 9.74 3.94 4.77
C SER A 134 9.05 5.30 4.93
N PHE A 135 8.12 5.42 5.88
CA PHE A 135 7.46 6.69 6.20
C PHE A 135 8.32 7.66 7.01
N ALA A 136 9.39 7.17 7.65
CA ALA A 136 10.33 8.00 8.41
C ALA A 136 11.45 8.60 7.57
N LEU A 137 11.54 8.28 6.27
CA LEU A 137 12.55 8.84 5.39
C LEU A 137 12.36 10.34 5.20
N ASP A 138 13.46 11.08 5.20
CA ASP A 138 13.47 12.51 4.88
C ASP A 138 13.46 12.72 3.36
N GLU A 139 12.36 13.24 2.84
CA GLU A 139 12.16 13.51 1.41
C GLU A 139 13.15 14.51 0.82
N THR A 140 13.79 15.33 1.66
CA THR A 140 14.78 16.34 1.26
C THR A 140 16.20 15.81 1.26
N ALA A 141 16.44 14.63 1.84
CA ALA A 141 17.77 14.06 1.95
C ALA A 141 18.30 13.54 0.61
N PHE A 142 19.59 13.72 0.39
CA PHE A 142 20.25 13.09 -0.74
C PHE A 142 20.08 11.56 -0.73
N GLY A 143 19.63 11.00 -1.85
CA GLY A 143 19.40 9.56 -2.02
C GLY A 143 18.03 9.09 -1.49
N TYR A 144 17.08 10.00 -1.21
CA TYR A 144 15.73 9.66 -0.77
C TYR A 144 15.05 8.64 -1.70
N GLU A 145 15.04 8.91 -3.00
CA GLU A 145 14.36 8.05 -3.98
C GLU A 145 14.97 6.65 -4.03
N LEU A 146 16.30 6.53 -3.95
CA LEU A 146 16.98 5.23 -3.92
C LEU A 146 16.66 4.46 -2.62
N ARG A 147 16.68 5.14 -1.48
CA ARG A 147 16.33 4.53 -0.18
C ARG A 147 14.90 4.06 -0.16
N LEU A 148 13.97 4.90 -0.62
CA LEU A 148 12.56 4.56 -0.71
C LEU A 148 12.32 3.38 -1.65
N GLN A 149 12.91 3.39 -2.84
CA GLN A 149 12.79 2.28 -3.79
C GLN A 149 13.35 0.99 -3.22
N ALA A 150 14.46 1.03 -2.50
CA ALA A 150 15.03 -0.13 -1.83
C ALA A 150 14.08 -0.69 -0.76
N LEU A 151 13.51 0.17 0.08
CA LEU A 151 12.55 -0.25 1.13
C LEU A 151 11.26 -0.80 0.53
N LEU A 152 10.70 -0.17 -0.49
CA LEU A 152 9.50 -0.65 -1.19
C LEU A 152 9.76 -2.01 -1.86
N THR A 153 10.96 -2.23 -2.41
CA THR A 153 11.35 -3.52 -2.99
C THR A 153 11.47 -4.60 -1.93
N GLN A 154 12.05 -4.31 -0.77
CA GLN A 154 12.11 -5.24 0.35
C GLN A 154 10.71 -5.56 0.89
N LEU A 155 9.86 -4.55 1.07
CA LEU A 155 8.46 -4.72 1.45
C LEU A 155 7.73 -5.65 0.48
N TRP A 156 7.90 -5.41 -0.81
CA TRP A 156 7.30 -6.22 -1.85
C TRP A 156 7.74 -7.69 -1.78
N LEU A 157 9.03 -7.93 -1.56
CA LEU A 157 9.55 -9.28 -1.39
C LEU A 157 8.91 -10.00 -0.19
N LEU A 158 8.83 -9.34 0.98
CA LEU A 158 8.20 -9.91 2.17
C LEU A 158 6.69 -10.18 1.95
N ILE A 159 6.00 -9.28 1.25
CA ILE A 159 4.60 -9.48 0.88
C ILE A 159 4.46 -10.71 -0.02
N LEU A 160 5.29 -10.84 -1.04
CA LEU A 160 5.29 -12.00 -1.91
C LEU A 160 5.56 -13.31 -1.18
N GLU A 161 6.50 -13.32 -0.23
CA GLU A 161 6.82 -14.52 0.56
C GLU A 161 5.63 -15.01 1.40
N GLN A 162 4.81 -14.07 1.91
CA GLN A 162 3.63 -14.41 2.71
C GLN A 162 2.39 -14.73 1.87
N TYR A 163 2.25 -14.05 0.74
CA TYR A 163 1.05 -14.12 -0.09
C TYR A 163 1.32 -14.74 -1.46
N ARG A 164 2.37 -15.54 -1.58
CA ARG A 164 2.56 -16.33 -2.79
C ARG A 164 1.24 -17.03 -3.13
N PRO A 165 0.64 -16.76 -4.28
CA PRO A 165 -0.32 -17.72 -4.80
C PRO A 165 0.42 -19.05 -4.85
N LEU A 166 -0.13 -20.08 -4.20
CA LEU A 166 0.37 -21.43 -4.31
C LEU A 166 0.47 -21.69 -5.80
N SER A 167 1.69 -21.63 -6.35
CA SER A 167 1.91 -21.95 -7.76
C SER A 167 1.34 -23.33 -7.95
N PRO A 168 0.44 -23.55 -8.92
CA PRO A 168 0.12 -24.90 -9.31
C PRO A 168 1.43 -25.56 -9.70
N ALA A 169 1.68 -26.69 -9.06
CA ALA A 169 2.83 -27.55 -9.33
C ALA A 169 2.90 -27.92 -10.82
#